data_207129ba64fa45025cab76db86c03a28
#
_entry.id   207129ba64fa45025cab76db86c03a28
#
_cell.length_a   1.000
_cell.length_b   1.000
_cell.length_c   1.000
_cell.angle_alpha   90.00
_cell.angle_beta   90.00
_cell.angle_gamma   90.00
#
_symmetry.space_group_name_H-M   'P 1'
#
loop_
_entity.id
_entity.type
_entity.pdbx_description
1 polymer ?
#
loop_
_entity_poly.entity_id
_entity_poly.type
_entity_poly.pdbx_seq_one_letter_code
_entity_poly.pdbx_strand_id
1 'polypeptide(L)'
;VKGGIRVMELAMTRENFWKYIAEAHKKEKDNNGIMNYLVEKLSNRSYEEIFSFGIIVDEIMLESYNQRLWCASYLLNGDTREESFDFFRLWLISQGEKIYNDVMKNPDNLIKYVEEPDEDFIADLYENEDFFFVAVDAFGIKNDMGIFEELFEIYLGEFDSYKEKLHYNDEDYPKLKLTWCEKVPKSMKKICPKLFERFYIGEDEYTRN
;
A
#
# COMPACT_ATOMS: atom_id res chain seq x y z
N VAL A 1 39.84 -15.35 14.71
CA VAL A 1 39.07 -14.11 14.64
C VAL A 1 37.90 -14.39 13.71
N LYS A 2 36.68 -14.64 14.25
CA LYS A 2 35.46 -14.77 13.47
C LYS A 2 35.02 -13.33 13.10
N GLY A 3 35.28 -12.91 11.88
CA GLY A 3 34.69 -11.72 11.32
C GLY A 3 33.18 -11.98 11.18
N GLY A 4 32.39 -11.51 12.09
CA GLY A 4 30.94 -11.50 11.93
C GLY A 4 30.61 -10.60 10.73
N ILE A 5 29.91 -11.16 9.77
CA ILE A 5 29.26 -10.37 8.71
C ILE A 5 28.33 -9.41 9.44
N ARG A 6 28.65 -8.13 9.43
CA ARG A 6 27.76 -7.09 9.97
C ARG A 6 26.63 -6.98 8.96
N VAL A 7 25.49 -7.59 9.24
CA VAL A 7 24.27 -7.33 8.48
C VAL A 7 24.01 -5.83 8.66
N MET A 8 24.07 -5.07 7.59
CA MET A 8 23.73 -3.65 7.65
C MET A 8 22.21 -3.57 7.86
N GLU A 9 21.82 -2.83 8.89
CA GLU A 9 20.40 -2.57 9.18
C GLU A 9 19.89 -1.45 8.27
N LEU A 10 18.56 -1.45 7.99
CA LEU A 10 17.91 -0.35 7.30
C LEU A 10 18.13 0.96 8.07
N ALA A 11 18.35 2.05 7.35
CA ALA A 11 18.53 3.37 7.95
C ALA A 11 17.23 3.92 8.57
N MET A 12 16.07 3.44 8.12
CA MET A 12 14.77 3.70 8.72
C MET A 12 14.23 2.43 9.37
N THR A 13 13.69 2.55 10.58
CA THR A 13 12.97 1.46 11.23
C THR A 13 11.49 1.46 10.83
N ARG A 14 10.84 0.30 10.89
CA ARG A 14 9.40 0.17 10.64
C ARG A 14 8.55 1.03 11.60
N GLU A 15 9.02 1.23 12.84
CA GLU A 15 8.39 2.15 13.80
C GLU A 15 8.43 3.60 13.29
N ASN A 16 9.58 4.06 12.77
CA ASN A 16 9.70 5.40 12.21
C ASN A 16 8.87 5.58 10.94
N PHE A 17 8.79 4.56 10.09
CA PHE A 17 7.91 4.54 8.93
C PHE A 17 6.45 4.82 9.33
N TRP A 18 5.89 4.04 10.25
CA TRP A 18 4.53 4.24 10.74
C TRP A 18 4.34 5.59 11.45
N LYS A 19 5.36 6.05 12.15
CA LYS A 19 5.34 7.37 12.80
C LYS A 19 5.22 8.49 11.77
N TYR A 20 5.89 8.40 10.62
CA TYR A 20 5.80 9.41 9.56
C TYR A 20 4.37 9.48 8.99
N ILE A 21 3.75 8.34 8.73
CA ILE A 21 2.36 8.29 8.28
C ILE A 21 1.42 8.88 9.35
N ALA A 22 1.60 8.51 10.62
CA ALA A 22 0.79 9.06 11.70
C ALA A 22 0.96 10.58 11.89
N GLU A 23 2.15 11.12 11.61
CA GLU A 23 2.40 12.57 11.64
C GLU A 23 1.73 13.27 10.46
N ALA A 24 1.76 12.67 9.25
CA ALA A 24 1.07 13.19 8.08
C ALA A 24 -0.43 13.34 8.35
N HIS A 25 -1.08 12.31 8.87
CA HIS A 25 -2.51 12.35 9.25
C HIS A 25 -2.88 13.38 10.33
N LYS A 26 -1.92 13.80 11.15
CA LYS A 26 -2.15 14.88 12.14
C LYS A 26 -2.09 16.26 11.49
N LYS A 27 -1.34 16.41 10.41
CA LYS A 27 -1.11 17.68 9.72
C LYS A 27 -2.09 17.93 8.61
N GLU A 28 -2.39 16.87 7.85
CA GLU A 28 -3.19 16.95 6.63
C GLU A 28 -4.46 16.10 6.76
N LYS A 29 -5.48 16.44 5.97
CA LYS A 29 -6.82 15.84 6.05
C LYS A 29 -7.20 15.03 4.80
N ASP A 30 -6.66 15.43 3.67
CA ASP A 30 -6.91 14.77 2.40
C ASP A 30 -5.67 13.96 1.94
N ASN A 31 -5.90 13.04 1.02
CA ASN A 31 -4.87 12.13 0.55
C ASN A 31 -3.67 12.88 -0.07
N ASN A 32 -3.93 13.90 -0.89
CA ASN A 32 -2.87 14.66 -1.56
C ASN A 32 -1.99 15.39 -0.55
N GLY A 33 -2.58 16.01 0.47
CA GLY A 33 -1.84 16.66 1.56
C GLY A 33 -0.96 15.66 2.32
N ILE A 34 -1.50 14.47 2.63
CA ILE A 34 -0.76 13.39 3.31
C ILE A 34 0.44 12.95 2.46
N MET A 35 0.26 12.71 1.15
CA MET A 35 1.36 12.33 0.26
C MET A 35 2.41 13.43 0.17
N ASN A 36 2.01 14.67 -0.07
CA ASN A 36 2.92 15.82 -0.14
C ASN A 36 3.73 16.00 1.14
N TYR A 37 3.10 15.84 2.31
CA TYR A 37 3.79 15.89 3.59
C TYR A 37 4.86 14.80 3.73
N LEU A 38 4.53 13.57 3.33
CA LEU A 38 5.48 12.45 3.36
C LEU A 38 6.66 12.70 2.43
N VAL A 39 6.40 13.13 1.21
CA VAL A 39 7.43 13.46 0.20
C VAL A 39 8.35 14.55 0.71
N GLU A 40 7.80 15.68 1.20
CA GLU A 40 8.59 16.79 1.76
C GLU A 40 9.43 16.33 2.94
N LYS A 41 8.83 15.58 3.86
CA LYS A 41 9.53 15.07 5.04
C LYS A 41 10.69 14.15 4.68
N LEU A 42 10.49 13.22 3.73
CA LEU A 42 11.52 12.29 3.28
C LEU A 42 12.62 12.98 2.47
N SER A 43 12.30 13.95 1.63
CA SER A 43 13.28 14.68 0.83
C SER A 43 14.37 15.37 1.69
N ASN A 44 14.03 15.68 2.94
CA ASN A 44 14.97 16.25 3.92
C ASN A 44 15.77 15.19 4.69
N ARG A 45 15.63 13.89 4.35
CA ARG A 45 16.36 12.78 4.96
C ARG A 45 17.55 12.34 4.12
N SER A 46 18.35 11.41 4.65
CA SER A 46 19.43 10.79 3.87
C SER A 46 18.86 9.93 2.74
N TYR A 47 19.68 9.62 1.73
CA TYR A 47 19.28 8.70 0.66
C TYR A 47 18.95 7.30 1.22
N GLU A 48 19.74 6.86 2.19
CA GLU A 48 19.53 5.58 2.84
C GLU A 48 18.18 5.52 3.57
N GLU A 49 17.70 6.62 4.18
CA GLU A 49 16.37 6.67 4.78
C GLU A 49 15.26 6.67 3.73
N ILE A 50 15.45 7.37 2.59
CA ILE A 50 14.49 7.35 1.47
C ILE A 50 14.37 5.94 0.90
N PHE A 51 15.49 5.27 0.62
CA PHE A 51 15.49 3.90 0.11
C PHE A 51 14.95 2.90 1.14
N SER A 52 15.28 3.06 2.42
CA SER A 52 14.71 2.22 3.47
C SER A 52 13.19 2.37 3.58
N PHE A 53 12.64 3.56 3.32
CA PHE A 53 11.18 3.74 3.25
C PHE A 53 10.59 2.90 2.11
N GLY A 54 11.18 2.91 0.91
CA GLY A 54 10.76 2.08 -0.22
C GLY A 54 10.82 0.59 0.10
N ILE A 55 11.92 0.10 0.68
CA ILE A 55 12.05 -1.31 1.11
C ILE A 55 10.94 -1.69 2.11
N ILE A 56 10.64 -0.83 3.08
CA ILE A 56 9.57 -1.10 4.06
C ILE A 56 8.20 -1.15 3.38
N VAL A 57 7.95 -0.30 2.37
CA VAL A 57 6.72 -0.40 1.57
C VAL A 57 6.64 -1.75 0.88
N ASP A 58 7.71 -2.19 0.20
CA ASP A 58 7.76 -3.49 -0.49
C ASP A 58 7.51 -4.67 0.47
N GLU A 59 8.13 -4.65 1.65
CA GLU A 59 7.91 -5.66 2.70
C GLU A 59 6.44 -5.72 3.14
N ILE A 60 5.82 -4.56 3.40
CA ILE A 60 4.42 -4.50 3.84
C ILE A 60 3.47 -4.89 2.70
N MET A 61 3.80 -4.53 1.47
CA MET A 61 3.07 -4.98 0.28
C MET A 61 3.12 -6.51 0.15
N LEU A 62 4.27 -7.13 0.36
CA LEU A 62 4.40 -8.59 0.37
C LEU A 62 3.59 -9.24 1.51
N GLU A 63 3.70 -8.73 2.74
CA GLU A 63 2.96 -9.22 3.91
C GLU A 63 1.43 -9.14 3.71
N SER A 64 0.94 -8.11 3.03
CA SER A 64 -0.48 -7.90 2.78
C SER A 64 -1.03 -8.68 1.58
N TYR A 65 -0.15 -9.38 0.82
CA TYR A 65 -0.57 -10.15 -0.35
C TYR A 65 -1.23 -11.47 0.07
N ASN A 66 -2.53 -11.41 0.37
CA ASN A 66 -3.30 -12.58 0.77
C ASN A 66 -4.73 -12.56 0.23
N GLN A 67 -5.28 -13.75 -0.02
CA GLN A 67 -6.56 -13.95 -0.68
C GLN A 67 -7.78 -13.40 0.10
N ARG A 68 -7.69 -13.28 1.43
CA ARG A 68 -8.80 -12.74 2.23
C ARG A 68 -8.87 -11.21 2.10
N LEU A 69 -7.71 -10.56 2.09
CA LEU A 69 -7.62 -9.12 1.86
C LEU A 69 -8.04 -8.77 0.42
N TRP A 70 -7.65 -9.62 -0.56
CA TRP A 70 -8.10 -9.44 -1.95
C TRP A 70 -9.63 -9.55 -2.09
N CYS A 71 -10.27 -10.47 -1.36
CA CYS A 71 -11.73 -10.53 -1.30
C CYS A 71 -12.36 -9.24 -0.76
N ALA A 72 -11.75 -8.63 0.27
CA ALA A 72 -12.23 -7.37 0.81
C ALA A 72 -12.03 -6.20 -0.17
N SER A 73 -10.89 -6.13 -0.85
CA SER A 73 -10.63 -5.18 -1.93
C SER A 73 -11.70 -5.28 -3.04
N TYR A 74 -11.97 -6.50 -3.50
CA TYR A 74 -13.01 -6.72 -4.51
C TYR A 74 -14.40 -6.24 -4.07
N LEU A 75 -14.78 -6.51 -2.82
CA LEU A 75 -16.09 -6.07 -2.30
C LEU A 75 -16.22 -4.55 -2.24
N LEU A 76 -15.12 -3.83 -2.08
CA LEU A 76 -15.09 -2.36 -2.00
C LEU A 76 -14.96 -1.70 -3.38
N ASN A 77 -14.06 -2.19 -4.22
CA ASN A 77 -13.68 -1.55 -5.48
C ASN A 77 -14.31 -2.22 -6.72
N GLY A 78 -14.89 -3.42 -6.58
CA GLY A 78 -15.53 -4.15 -7.69
C GLY A 78 -14.55 -4.70 -8.73
N ASP A 79 -13.24 -4.67 -8.49
CA ASP A 79 -12.20 -5.07 -9.44
C ASP A 79 -11.38 -6.27 -8.93
N THR A 80 -11.17 -7.25 -9.82
CA THR A 80 -10.39 -8.47 -9.55
C THR A 80 -8.96 -8.41 -10.08
N ARG A 81 -8.57 -7.35 -10.78
CA ARG A 81 -7.21 -7.19 -11.32
C ARG A 81 -6.20 -7.08 -10.20
N GLU A 82 -5.01 -7.64 -10.41
CA GLU A 82 -3.91 -7.57 -9.45
C GLU A 82 -3.46 -6.13 -9.20
N GLU A 83 -3.42 -5.31 -10.25
CA GLU A 83 -3.09 -3.88 -10.18
C GLU A 83 -4.01 -3.10 -9.22
N SER A 84 -5.33 -3.28 -9.32
CA SER A 84 -6.30 -2.67 -8.39
C SER A 84 -6.08 -3.17 -6.96
N PHE A 85 -5.73 -4.44 -6.78
CA PHE A 85 -5.39 -4.96 -5.46
C PHE A 85 -4.08 -4.37 -4.93
N ASP A 86 -3.10 -4.06 -5.79
CA ASP A 86 -1.88 -3.37 -5.40
C ASP A 86 -2.19 -1.95 -4.90
N PHE A 87 -2.97 -1.17 -5.63
CA PHE A 87 -3.38 0.18 -5.25
C PHE A 87 -4.22 0.20 -3.97
N PHE A 88 -5.08 -0.81 -3.79
CA PHE A 88 -5.82 -0.99 -2.54
C PHE A 88 -4.89 -1.25 -1.34
N ARG A 89 -3.85 -2.09 -1.50
CA ARG A 89 -2.89 -2.36 -0.42
C ARG A 89 -2.08 -1.12 -0.07
N LEU A 90 -1.66 -0.33 -1.07
CA LEU A 90 -1.01 0.97 -0.88
C LEU A 90 -1.92 1.96 -0.14
N TRP A 91 -3.22 1.99 -0.51
CA TRP A 91 -4.21 2.76 0.24
C TRP A 91 -4.29 2.30 1.70
N LEU A 92 -4.36 0.99 1.95
CA LEU A 92 -4.45 0.45 3.32
C LEU A 92 -3.22 0.81 4.16
N ILE A 93 -2.02 0.75 3.57
CA ILE A 93 -0.77 1.17 4.22
C ILE A 93 -0.83 2.66 4.58
N SER A 94 -1.29 3.49 3.65
CA SER A 94 -1.39 4.94 3.85
C SER A 94 -2.34 5.33 4.98
N GLN A 95 -3.29 4.45 5.38
CA GLN A 95 -4.21 4.68 6.52
C GLN A 95 -3.51 4.56 7.89
N GLY A 96 -2.28 4.07 7.94
CA GLY A 96 -1.45 3.97 9.14
C GLY A 96 -1.56 2.66 9.90
N GLU A 97 -0.60 2.46 10.81
CA GLU A 97 -0.34 1.19 11.49
C GLU A 97 -1.56 0.57 12.17
N LYS A 98 -2.35 1.39 12.86
CA LYS A 98 -3.50 0.91 13.65
C LYS A 98 -4.56 0.28 12.75
N ILE A 99 -4.90 0.95 11.65
CA ILE A 99 -5.91 0.48 10.69
C ILE A 99 -5.35 -0.73 9.96
N TYR A 100 -4.14 -0.64 9.43
CA TYR A 100 -3.45 -1.74 8.78
C TYR A 100 -3.46 -3.00 9.64
N ASN A 101 -3.00 -2.92 10.88
CA ASN A 101 -2.94 -4.08 11.78
C ASN A 101 -4.32 -4.64 12.16
N ASP A 102 -5.37 -3.81 12.30
CA ASP A 102 -6.72 -4.29 12.58
C ASP A 102 -7.31 -5.04 11.38
N VAL A 103 -7.07 -4.54 10.17
CA VAL A 103 -7.51 -5.15 8.92
C VAL A 103 -6.74 -6.44 8.62
N MET A 104 -5.43 -6.47 8.85
CA MET A 104 -4.63 -7.69 8.66
C MET A 104 -5.03 -8.82 9.59
N LYS A 105 -5.52 -8.54 10.80
CA LYS A 105 -6.12 -9.56 11.68
C LYS A 105 -7.40 -10.15 11.10
N ASN A 106 -8.25 -9.31 10.55
CA ASN A 106 -9.47 -9.70 9.88
C ASN A 106 -9.91 -8.64 8.87
N PRO A 107 -9.84 -8.91 7.54
CA PRO A 107 -10.21 -7.96 6.50
C PRO A 107 -11.65 -7.41 6.61
N ASP A 108 -12.58 -8.17 7.19
CA ASP A 108 -13.95 -7.71 7.45
C ASP A 108 -14.03 -6.54 8.46
N ASN A 109 -12.92 -6.25 9.17
CA ASN A 109 -12.80 -5.08 10.04
C ASN A 109 -12.76 -3.75 9.26
N LEU A 110 -12.48 -3.78 7.95
CA LEU A 110 -12.56 -2.60 7.08
C LEU A 110 -13.91 -1.89 7.20
N ILE A 111 -14.98 -2.61 7.52
CA ILE A 111 -16.32 -2.02 7.73
C ILE A 111 -16.33 -0.84 8.73
N LYS A 112 -15.32 -0.74 9.60
CA LYS A 112 -15.18 0.35 10.58
C LYS A 112 -14.56 1.61 10.00
N TYR A 113 -13.91 1.51 8.84
CA TYR A 113 -13.01 2.51 8.27
C TYR A 113 -13.40 2.97 6.88
N VAL A 114 -14.45 2.36 6.31
CA VAL A 114 -14.96 2.65 4.98
C VAL A 114 -16.36 3.26 5.07
N GLU A 115 -16.63 4.23 4.22
CA GLU A 115 -17.92 4.87 4.08
C GLU A 115 -18.74 4.20 2.97
N GLU A 116 -20.04 4.39 2.95
CA GLU A 116 -20.85 3.99 1.80
C GLU A 116 -20.48 4.86 0.61
N PRO A 117 -20.36 4.28 -0.60
CA PRO A 117 -20.13 5.09 -1.78
C PRO A 117 -21.29 6.07 -1.94
N ASP A 118 -20.98 7.32 -2.20
CA ASP A 118 -21.97 8.30 -2.61
C ASP A 118 -22.51 7.86 -3.99
N GLU A 119 -23.83 7.88 -4.20
CA GLU A 119 -24.45 7.42 -5.44
C GLU A 119 -23.92 8.16 -6.69
N ASP A 120 -23.36 9.36 -6.51
CA ASP A 120 -22.75 10.18 -7.56
C ASP A 120 -21.22 9.95 -7.74
N PHE A 121 -20.57 9.10 -6.92
CA PHE A 121 -19.12 8.93 -6.90
C PHE A 121 -18.73 7.46 -7.09
N ILE A 122 -18.64 7.02 -8.34
CA ILE A 122 -18.29 5.65 -8.74
C ILE A 122 -16.81 5.58 -9.15
N ALA A 123 -15.85 6.07 -8.40
CA ALA A 123 -14.46 5.87 -8.80
C ALA A 123 -13.49 5.91 -7.62
N ASP A 124 -12.60 4.94 -7.59
CA ASP A 124 -11.29 4.92 -6.91
C ASP A 124 -11.28 5.24 -5.41
N LEU A 125 -12.34 4.88 -4.69
CA LEU A 125 -12.50 5.26 -3.29
C LEU A 125 -11.43 4.69 -2.35
N TYR A 126 -10.93 3.50 -2.66
CA TYR A 126 -10.01 2.75 -1.79
C TYR A 126 -8.77 2.27 -2.55
N GLU A 127 -8.16 3.20 -3.29
CA GLU A 127 -6.91 3.00 -4.03
C GLU A 127 -5.97 4.20 -3.80
N ASN A 128 -4.66 3.98 -3.79
CA ASN A 128 -3.68 5.04 -3.62
C ASN A 128 -2.38 4.69 -4.33
N GLU A 129 -2.34 4.85 -5.64
CA GLU A 129 -1.14 4.67 -6.45
C GLU A 129 -0.02 5.65 -6.05
N ASP A 130 -0.36 6.89 -5.69
CA ASP A 130 0.60 7.94 -5.33
C ASP A 130 1.50 7.52 -4.16
N PHE A 131 1.00 6.66 -3.26
CA PHE A 131 1.80 6.19 -2.14
C PHE A 131 3.04 5.40 -2.57
N PHE A 132 2.98 4.70 -3.71
CA PHE A 132 4.11 4.01 -4.29
C PHE A 132 5.24 4.98 -4.67
N PHE A 133 4.89 6.18 -5.14
CA PHE A 133 5.83 7.16 -5.61
C PHE A 133 6.43 8.06 -4.52
N VAL A 134 5.99 7.96 -3.27
CA VAL A 134 6.47 8.83 -2.18
C VAL A 134 8.01 8.84 -2.05
N ALA A 135 8.67 7.68 -2.13
CA ALA A 135 10.13 7.60 -2.06
C ALA A 135 10.81 8.13 -3.33
N VAL A 136 10.22 7.87 -4.50
CA VAL A 136 10.69 8.36 -5.80
C VAL A 136 10.65 9.88 -5.85
N ASP A 137 9.53 10.47 -5.47
CA ASP A 137 9.33 11.92 -5.48
C ASP A 137 10.23 12.61 -4.45
N ALA A 138 10.39 12.02 -3.27
CA ALA A 138 11.32 12.53 -2.26
C ALA A 138 12.77 12.53 -2.75
N PHE A 139 13.17 11.49 -3.47
CA PHE A 139 14.49 11.42 -4.13
C PHE A 139 14.61 12.47 -5.22
N GLY A 140 13.57 12.68 -6.03
CA GLY A 140 13.53 13.70 -7.08
C GLY A 140 13.70 15.11 -6.52
N ILE A 141 12.93 15.47 -5.48
CA ILE A 141 13.05 16.77 -4.81
C ILE A 141 14.47 16.99 -4.26
N LYS A 142 15.01 15.95 -3.62
CA LYS A 142 16.36 16.02 -3.03
C LYS A 142 17.46 16.25 -4.07
N ASN A 143 17.26 15.81 -5.31
CA ASN A 143 18.22 15.94 -6.42
C ASN A 143 17.88 17.10 -7.40
N ASP A 144 16.85 17.90 -7.10
CA ASP A 144 16.37 18.97 -8.00
C ASP A 144 16.03 18.45 -9.41
N MET A 145 15.41 17.27 -9.48
CA MET A 145 15.04 16.59 -10.73
C MET A 145 13.57 16.87 -11.07
N GLY A 146 13.30 17.23 -12.33
CA GLY A 146 11.97 17.66 -12.76
C GLY A 146 11.25 16.78 -13.78
N ILE A 147 11.84 15.66 -14.24
CA ILE A 147 11.27 14.79 -15.27
C ILE A 147 11.02 13.40 -14.69
N PHE A 148 9.75 12.98 -14.65
CA PHE A 148 9.32 11.77 -13.99
C PHE A 148 9.94 10.48 -14.55
N GLU A 149 9.98 10.28 -15.88
CA GLU A 149 10.53 9.06 -16.48
C GLU A 149 12.03 8.89 -16.19
N GLU A 150 12.80 9.94 -16.37
CA GLU A 150 14.23 9.93 -16.08
C GLU A 150 14.50 9.79 -14.58
N LEU A 151 13.68 10.43 -13.74
CA LEU A 151 13.74 10.31 -12.29
C LEU A 151 13.53 8.86 -11.82
N PHE A 152 12.53 8.18 -12.36
CA PHE A 152 12.18 6.83 -11.94
C PHE A 152 13.31 5.84 -12.24
N GLU A 153 13.88 5.90 -13.44
CA GLU A 153 15.02 5.06 -13.84
C GLU A 153 16.25 5.29 -12.95
N ILE A 154 16.58 6.55 -12.65
CA ILE A 154 17.71 6.89 -11.79
C ILE A 154 17.45 6.41 -10.35
N TYR A 155 16.24 6.65 -9.84
CA TYR A 155 15.85 6.16 -8.51
C TYR A 155 16.01 4.64 -8.41
N LEU A 156 15.50 3.87 -9.37
CA LEU A 156 15.61 2.42 -9.37
C LEU A 156 17.06 1.95 -9.36
N GLY A 157 17.94 2.55 -10.17
CA GLY A 157 19.36 2.20 -10.18
C GLY A 157 20.06 2.42 -8.84
N GLU A 158 19.77 3.55 -8.16
CA GLU A 158 20.34 3.86 -6.85
C GLU A 158 19.71 2.98 -5.74
N PHE A 159 18.41 2.69 -5.85
CA PHE A 159 17.69 1.82 -4.93
C PHE A 159 18.22 0.37 -4.96
N ASP A 160 18.45 -0.16 -6.16
CA ASP A 160 19.05 -1.49 -6.33
C ASP A 160 20.47 -1.54 -5.79
N SER A 161 21.28 -0.50 -6.06
CA SER A 161 22.61 -0.36 -5.50
C SER A 161 22.59 -0.31 -3.96
N TYR A 162 21.57 0.29 -3.37
CA TYR A 162 21.39 0.30 -1.90
C TYR A 162 21.02 -1.09 -1.37
N LYS A 163 20.08 -1.80 -2.02
CA LYS A 163 19.74 -3.19 -1.68
C LYS A 163 20.95 -4.13 -1.75
N GLU A 164 21.77 -4.01 -2.80
CA GLU A 164 23.00 -4.78 -2.92
C GLU A 164 23.97 -4.55 -1.75
N LYS A 165 24.20 -3.29 -1.34
CA LYS A 165 25.05 -2.95 -0.19
C LYS A 165 24.54 -3.57 1.12
N LEU A 166 23.22 -3.68 1.28
CA LEU A 166 22.59 -4.31 2.44
C LEU A 166 22.61 -5.85 2.35
N HIS A 167 22.95 -6.44 1.21
CA HIS A 167 22.71 -7.85 0.89
C HIS A 167 21.21 -8.21 1.03
N TYR A 168 20.34 -7.25 0.69
CA TYR A 168 18.90 -7.42 0.72
C TYR A 168 18.46 -8.19 -0.52
N ASN A 169 17.61 -9.18 -0.32
CA ASN A 169 17.01 -9.94 -1.41
C ASN A 169 15.50 -9.73 -1.37
N ASP A 170 14.94 -9.33 -2.51
CA ASP A 170 13.50 -9.27 -2.68
C ASP A 170 12.92 -10.69 -2.59
N GLU A 171 11.78 -10.81 -1.92
CA GLU A 171 11.03 -12.06 -1.86
C GLU A 171 9.92 -12.04 -2.94
N ASP A 172 9.74 -13.17 -3.62
CA ASP A 172 8.66 -13.34 -4.58
C ASP A 172 7.30 -13.38 -3.89
N TYR A 173 6.27 -12.82 -4.53
CA TYR A 173 4.90 -12.97 -4.06
C TYR A 173 4.49 -14.45 -4.04
N PRO A 174 3.81 -14.89 -2.95
CA PRO A 174 3.34 -16.26 -2.85
C PRO A 174 2.24 -16.53 -3.88
N LYS A 175 2.20 -17.76 -4.43
CA LYS A 175 1.08 -18.18 -5.28
C LYS A 175 -0.18 -18.30 -4.44
N LEU A 176 -1.13 -17.40 -4.63
CA LEU A 176 -2.40 -17.43 -3.92
C LEU A 176 -3.36 -18.48 -4.52
N LYS A 177 -3.98 -19.25 -3.63
CA LYS A 177 -5.13 -20.08 -3.97
C LYS A 177 -6.38 -19.39 -3.46
N LEU A 178 -7.12 -18.77 -4.37
CA LEU A 178 -8.38 -18.10 -4.03
C LEU A 178 -9.41 -19.16 -3.58
N THR A 179 -10.04 -18.92 -2.43
CA THR A 179 -11.15 -19.72 -1.89
C THR A 179 -12.50 -19.02 -2.08
N TRP A 180 -12.50 -17.92 -2.83
CA TRP A 180 -13.65 -17.13 -3.20
C TRP A 180 -13.65 -16.86 -4.71
N CYS A 181 -14.80 -16.50 -5.23
CA CYS A 181 -14.99 -16.15 -6.63
C CYS A 181 -16.21 -15.22 -6.73
N GLU A 182 -16.11 -14.19 -7.56
CA GLU A 182 -17.19 -13.24 -7.84
C GLU A 182 -18.49 -13.93 -8.30
N LYS A 183 -18.34 -14.99 -9.14
CA LYS A 183 -19.46 -15.80 -9.64
C LYS A 183 -20.13 -16.68 -8.56
N VAL A 184 -19.55 -16.73 -7.36
CA VAL A 184 -20.06 -17.49 -6.22
C VAL A 184 -20.16 -16.58 -4.99
N PRO A 185 -21.14 -15.67 -4.93
CA PRO A 185 -21.26 -14.64 -3.88
C PRO A 185 -21.15 -15.18 -2.45
N LYS A 186 -21.73 -16.35 -2.21
CA LYS A 186 -21.66 -17.01 -0.89
C LYS A 186 -20.21 -17.31 -0.44
N SER A 187 -19.26 -17.42 -1.36
CA SER A 187 -17.84 -17.65 -1.03
C SER A 187 -17.22 -16.40 -0.43
N MET A 188 -17.54 -15.21 -0.94
CA MET A 188 -17.09 -13.91 -0.44
C MET A 188 -17.73 -13.60 0.90
N LYS A 189 -19.05 -13.86 1.04
CA LYS A 189 -19.78 -13.70 2.32
C LYS A 189 -19.18 -14.50 3.47
N LYS A 190 -18.56 -15.66 3.19
CA LYS A 190 -17.85 -16.45 4.22
C LYS A 190 -16.59 -15.79 4.71
N ILE A 191 -15.91 -15.01 3.86
CA ILE A 191 -14.64 -14.35 4.17
C ILE A 191 -14.88 -13.01 4.86
N CYS A 192 -15.74 -12.17 4.27
CA CYS A 192 -16.04 -10.82 4.71
C CYS A 192 -17.55 -10.60 4.83
N PRO A 193 -18.23 -11.19 5.84
CA PRO A 193 -19.68 -11.15 5.94
C PRO A 193 -20.26 -9.73 6.06
N LYS A 194 -19.61 -8.83 6.81
CA LYS A 194 -20.11 -7.46 7.02
C LYS A 194 -19.89 -6.57 5.78
N LEU A 195 -18.71 -6.67 5.18
CA LEU A 195 -18.45 -5.96 3.92
C LEU A 195 -19.38 -6.47 2.83
N PHE A 196 -19.61 -7.78 2.77
CA PHE A 196 -20.54 -8.37 1.80
C PHE A 196 -21.96 -7.83 1.96
N GLU A 197 -22.48 -7.77 3.17
CA GLU A 197 -23.84 -7.25 3.44
C GLU A 197 -24.00 -5.78 3.05
N ARG A 198 -22.92 -5.00 3.14
CA ARG A 198 -22.98 -3.55 2.94
C ARG A 198 -22.61 -3.13 1.51
N PHE A 199 -21.66 -3.79 0.87
CA PHE A 199 -21.08 -3.34 -0.38
C PHE A 199 -21.31 -4.27 -1.57
N TYR A 200 -21.78 -5.53 -1.34
CA TYR A 200 -22.03 -6.42 -2.46
C TYR A 200 -23.28 -5.99 -3.22
N ILE A 201 -23.09 -5.49 -4.42
CA ILE A 201 -24.15 -5.18 -5.38
C ILE A 201 -24.30 -6.41 -6.28
N GLY A 202 -25.48 -7.08 -6.24
CA GLY A 202 -25.75 -8.26 -7.05
C GLY A 202 -25.64 -7.97 -8.55
N GLU A 203 -25.35 -9.00 -9.36
CA GLU A 203 -25.19 -8.88 -10.84
C GLU A 203 -26.41 -8.20 -11.53
N ASP A 204 -27.59 -8.27 -10.94
CA ASP A 204 -28.82 -7.67 -11.49
C ASP A 204 -28.87 -6.14 -11.39
N GLU A 205 -28.03 -5.49 -10.58
CA GLU A 205 -27.97 -4.03 -10.45
C GLU A 205 -26.92 -3.38 -11.36
N TYR A 206 -25.85 -4.10 -11.74
CA TYR A 206 -24.86 -3.61 -12.72
C TYR A 206 -25.41 -3.47 -14.16
N THR A 207 -26.53 -4.14 -14.47
CA THR A 207 -27.15 -4.08 -15.81
C THR A 207 -28.23 -3.01 -15.96
N ARG A 208 -28.44 -2.18 -14.94
CA ARG A 208 -29.52 -1.16 -14.93
C ARG A 208 -29.09 0.27 -15.27
N ASN A 209 -27.83 0.49 -15.64
CA ASN A 209 -27.34 1.79 -16.11
C ASN A 209 -26.87 1.75 -17.57
#